data_8df52a71706ba01e567858d2e1de0a68
#
_entry.id   8df52a71706ba01e567858d2e1de0a68
#
_cell.length_a   1.000
_cell.length_b   1.000
_cell.length_c   1.000
_cell.angle_alpha   90.00
_cell.angle_beta   90.00
_cell.angle_gamma   90.00
#
_symmetry.space_group_name_H-M   'P 1'
#
loop_
_entity.id
_entity.type
_entity.pdbx_description
1 polymer ?
#
loop_
_entity_poly.entity_id
_entity_poly.type
_entity_poly.pdbx_seq_one_letter_code
_entity_poly.pdbx_strand_id
1 'polypeptide(L)'
;MISKRVQGFTESVIREMTRINNQYDGINLAQGMPNFPPPRELIEAAHRAIDGDFHQYAITWGTPSLRRAIAEKYRKFYGMDVEADRNVTVCCGSTETMLATLLAVVNPGDEVIIFEPFYENYGPGCIIAGAEPVWVPLEPPDFSFDPDRLARAVSARTRAIVFNSPNNPSGKVFSRAELQVIADLCIKHDLLAITDEIYEHIIYDGLGHTPIATLPGMADRTVTISGISKSYSVTGWRVGYAVASPELS
;
A
#
# COMPACT_ATOMS: atom_id res chain seq x y z
N MET A 1 -14.17 7.87 -27.45
CA MET A 1 -14.72 6.67 -26.79
C MET A 1 -13.80 6.30 -25.63
N ILE A 2 -14.38 6.08 -24.44
CA ILE A 2 -13.63 5.61 -23.25
C ILE A 2 -13.70 4.10 -23.13
N SER A 3 -12.68 3.48 -22.51
CA SER A 3 -12.65 2.04 -22.25
C SER A 3 -13.79 1.60 -21.34
N LYS A 4 -14.33 0.40 -21.54
CA LYS A 4 -15.32 -0.20 -20.65
C LYS A 4 -14.84 -0.28 -19.19
N ARG A 5 -13.53 -0.49 -18.96
CA ARG A 5 -12.91 -0.59 -17.64
C ARG A 5 -13.12 0.64 -16.76
N VAL A 6 -13.26 1.83 -17.35
CA VAL A 6 -13.37 3.09 -16.60
C VAL A 6 -14.77 3.70 -16.64
N GLN A 7 -15.74 3.05 -17.27
CA GLN A 7 -17.10 3.58 -17.41
C GLN A 7 -17.86 3.66 -16.08
N GLY A 8 -17.50 2.81 -15.10
CA GLY A 8 -18.11 2.79 -13.77
C GLY A 8 -17.38 3.67 -12.74
N PHE A 9 -16.31 4.38 -13.12
CA PHE A 9 -15.57 5.21 -12.17
C PHE A 9 -16.21 6.57 -12.04
N THR A 10 -16.34 7.00 -10.79
CA THR A 10 -16.76 8.35 -10.41
C THR A 10 -15.54 9.18 -10.01
N GLU A 11 -15.74 10.48 -9.83
CA GLU A 11 -14.70 11.33 -9.23
C GLU A 11 -14.37 10.82 -7.82
N SER A 12 -13.11 10.96 -7.43
CA SER A 12 -12.64 10.71 -6.06
C SER A 12 -13.43 11.55 -5.05
N VAL A 13 -14.06 10.90 -4.09
CA VAL A 13 -14.80 11.58 -3.01
C VAL A 13 -13.88 12.51 -2.20
N ILE A 14 -12.63 12.10 -1.96
CA ILE A 14 -11.63 12.92 -1.24
C ILE A 14 -11.36 14.21 -2.02
N ARG A 15 -11.24 14.15 -3.35
CA ARG A 15 -11.02 15.34 -4.19
C ARG A 15 -12.25 16.23 -4.25
N GLU A 16 -13.43 15.64 -4.38
CA GLU A 16 -14.68 16.38 -4.37
C GLU A 16 -14.85 17.15 -3.05
N MET A 17 -14.66 16.49 -1.91
CA MET A 17 -14.75 17.14 -0.60
C MET A 17 -13.69 18.21 -0.41
N THR A 18 -12.48 18.01 -0.90
CA THR A 18 -11.43 19.04 -0.89
C THR A 18 -11.83 20.27 -1.70
N ARG A 19 -12.42 20.06 -2.88
CA ARG A 19 -12.90 21.16 -3.74
C ARG A 19 -14.04 21.94 -3.06
N ILE A 20 -14.99 21.23 -2.46
CA ILE A 20 -16.09 21.85 -1.71
C ILE A 20 -15.53 22.62 -0.51
N ASN A 21 -14.64 22.01 0.27
CA ASN A 21 -14.00 22.67 1.41
C ASN A 21 -13.35 24.02 1.03
N ASN A 22 -12.62 24.04 -0.10
CA ASN A 22 -11.94 25.24 -0.58
C ASN A 22 -12.92 26.36 -1.00
N GLN A 23 -14.16 26.02 -1.38
CA GLN A 23 -15.21 27.03 -1.69
C GLN A 23 -15.74 27.73 -0.45
N TYR A 24 -15.68 27.07 0.71
CA TYR A 24 -16.23 27.55 1.98
C TYR A 24 -15.15 27.98 2.98
N ASP A 25 -13.87 27.95 2.58
CA ASP A 25 -12.73 28.24 3.47
C ASP A 25 -12.78 27.43 4.79
N GLY A 26 -13.19 26.18 4.67
CA GLY A 26 -13.41 25.27 5.78
C GLY A 26 -12.14 24.55 6.23
N ILE A 27 -12.25 23.74 7.29
CA ILE A 27 -11.19 22.83 7.72
C ILE A 27 -11.36 21.49 6.97
N ASN A 28 -10.36 21.14 6.14
CA ASN A 28 -10.42 19.90 5.38
C ASN A 28 -10.07 18.69 6.25
N LEU A 29 -11.07 17.89 6.60
CA LEU A 29 -10.91 16.62 7.32
C LEU A 29 -11.07 15.39 6.41
N ALA A 30 -11.32 15.60 5.12
CA ALA A 30 -11.52 14.49 4.16
C ALA A 30 -10.21 13.94 3.58
N GLN A 31 -9.18 14.81 3.48
CA GLN A 31 -7.91 14.40 2.90
C GLN A 31 -6.85 14.16 3.97
N GLY A 32 -6.35 12.92 4.07
CA GLY A 32 -5.26 12.55 4.96
C GLY A 32 -3.91 13.09 4.45
N MET A 33 -3.58 14.33 4.81
CA MET A 33 -2.26 14.92 4.59
C MET A 33 -1.52 15.10 5.92
N PRO A 34 -0.20 14.79 5.98
CA PRO A 34 0.61 15.19 7.11
C PRO A 34 0.56 16.71 7.31
N ASN A 35 0.38 17.16 8.54
CA ASN A 35 0.30 18.58 8.90
C ASN A 35 1.61 19.11 9.53
N PHE A 36 2.70 18.37 9.38
CA PHE A 36 4.04 18.76 9.80
C PHE A 36 4.94 18.97 8.58
N PRO A 37 5.98 19.82 8.67
CA PRO A 37 6.88 20.07 7.54
C PRO A 37 7.75 18.86 7.25
N PRO A 38 8.23 18.69 6.01
CA PRO A 38 9.27 17.71 5.70
C PRO A 38 10.55 17.97 6.54
N PRO A 39 11.31 16.92 6.88
CA PRO A 39 12.61 17.08 7.51
C PRO A 39 13.54 17.99 6.69
N ARG A 40 14.23 18.93 7.35
CA ARG A 40 15.11 19.88 6.68
C ARG A 40 16.22 19.19 5.91
N GLU A 41 16.78 18.14 6.49
CA GLU A 41 17.83 17.31 5.88
C GLU A 41 17.39 16.69 4.55
N LEU A 42 16.11 16.30 4.45
CA LEU A 42 15.53 15.76 3.22
C LEU A 42 15.43 16.85 2.13
N ILE A 43 14.97 18.05 2.49
CA ILE A 43 14.89 19.19 1.56
C ILE A 43 16.28 19.58 1.06
N GLU A 44 17.27 19.67 1.97
CA GLU A 44 18.66 19.98 1.62
C GLU A 44 19.28 18.90 0.73
N ALA A 45 18.95 17.62 0.97
CA ALA A 45 19.39 16.52 0.10
C ALA A 45 18.81 16.64 -1.31
N ALA A 46 17.54 17.05 -1.44
CA ALA A 46 16.91 17.26 -2.74
C ALA A 46 17.57 18.43 -3.51
N HIS A 47 17.88 19.55 -2.83
CA HIS A 47 18.63 20.64 -3.45
C HIS A 47 20.00 20.17 -3.96
N ARG A 48 20.76 19.44 -3.13
CA ARG A 48 22.05 18.89 -3.57
C ARG A 48 21.92 17.90 -4.75
N ALA A 49 20.82 17.13 -4.81
CA ALA A 49 20.58 16.23 -5.93
C ALA A 49 20.26 16.99 -7.22
N ILE A 50 19.50 18.10 -7.14
CA ILE A 50 19.19 18.97 -8.29
C ILE A 50 20.46 19.69 -8.80
N ASP A 51 21.34 20.14 -7.89
CA ASP A 51 22.60 20.78 -8.25
C ASP A 51 23.68 19.77 -8.73
N GLY A 52 23.47 18.48 -8.47
CA GLY A 52 24.38 17.40 -8.84
C GLY A 52 24.05 16.77 -10.19
N ASP A 53 24.74 15.67 -10.50
CA ASP A 53 24.60 14.93 -11.77
C ASP A 53 23.63 13.73 -11.63
N PHE A 54 22.40 14.00 -11.15
CA PHE A 54 21.35 12.99 -10.94
C PHE A 54 20.16 13.19 -11.89
N HIS A 55 20.39 13.65 -13.12
CA HIS A 55 19.33 14.02 -14.06
C HIS A 55 19.03 12.94 -15.09
N GLN A 56 19.80 11.87 -15.14
CA GLN A 56 19.65 10.80 -16.11
C GLN A 56 18.79 9.65 -15.56
N TYR A 57 18.42 8.71 -16.42
CA TYR A 57 17.62 7.56 -16.06
C TYR A 57 18.23 6.75 -14.91
N ALA A 58 17.42 6.44 -13.92
CA ALA A 58 17.72 5.36 -13.00
C ALA A 58 17.53 4.00 -13.70
N ILE A 59 18.12 2.94 -13.17
CA ILE A 59 17.72 1.59 -13.58
C ILE A 59 16.26 1.35 -13.24
N THR A 60 15.60 0.42 -13.94
CA THR A 60 14.16 0.21 -13.89
C THR A 60 13.62 0.02 -12.46
N TRP A 61 14.35 -0.68 -11.60
CA TRP A 61 13.95 -0.92 -10.20
C TRP A 61 14.22 0.25 -9.25
N GLY A 62 14.78 1.35 -9.73
CA GLY A 62 15.17 2.51 -8.92
C GLY A 62 16.66 2.56 -8.59
N THR A 63 17.12 3.72 -8.13
CA THR A 63 18.54 3.94 -7.84
C THR A 63 19.04 2.96 -6.76
N PRO A 64 20.27 2.40 -6.93
CA PRO A 64 20.81 1.45 -5.95
C PRO A 64 20.94 2.02 -4.54
N SER A 65 21.22 3.33 -4.41
CA SER A 65 21.30 4.00 -3.11
C SER A 65 19.96 4.00 -2.35
N LEU A 66 18.87 4.32 -3.05
CA LEU A 66 17.54 4.32 -2.45
C LEU A 66 17.09 2.90 -2.09
N ARG A 67 17.31 1.92 -2.97
CA ARG A 67 16.97 0.52 -2.70
C ARG A 67 17.73 -0.02 -1.49
N ARG A 68 19.02 0.30 -1.33
CA ARG A 68 19.79 -0.06 -0.13
C ARG A 68 19.26 0.61 1.13
N ALA A 69 18.85 1.88 1.06
CA ALA A 69 18.27 2.58 2.20
C ALA A 69 16.92 1.95 2.61
N ILE A 70 16.10 1.52 1.64
CA ILE A 70 14.86 0.79 1.91
C ILE A 70 15.16 -0.55 2.57
N ALA A 71 16.07 -1.35 2.03
CA ALA A 71 16.46 -2.63 2.62
C ALA A 71 16.99 -2.47 4.06
N GLU A 72 17.82 -1.46 4.32
CA GLU A 72 18.31 -1.12 5.65
C GLU A 72 17.17 -0.75 6.61
N LYS A 73 16.18 0.03 6.13
CA LYS A 73 14.98 0.37 6.90
C LYS A 73 14.25 -0.90 7.37
N TYR A 74 13.96 -1.83 6.46
CA TYR A 74 13.24 -3.07 6.80
C TYR A 74 14.03 -3.94 7.77
N ARG A 75 15.33 -4.04 7.60
CA ARG A 75 16.20 -4.74 8.56
C ARG A 75 16.16 -4.09 9.94
N LYS A 76 16.29 -2.75 9.99
CA LYS A 76 16.36 -2.00 11.25
C LYS A 76 15.06 -2.02 12.04
N PHE A 77 13.93 -1.82 11.38
CA PHE A 77 12.63 -1.65 12.06
C PHE A 77 11.88 -2.96 12.23
N TYR A 78 12.08 -3.93 11.34
CA TYR A 78 11.24 -5.15 11.31
C TYR A 78 12.05 -6.44 11.35
N GLY A 79 13.39 -6.36 11.34
CA GLY A 79 14.25 -7.55 11.34
C GLY A 79 14.15 -8.37 10.06
N MET A 80 13.63 -7.79 8.97
CA MET A 80 13.48 -8.48 7.70
C MET A 80 14.81 -8.48 6.93
N ASP A 81 15.18 -9.64 6.40
CA ASP A 81 16.32 -9.77 5.50
C ASP A 81 15.88 -9.43 4.07
N VAL A 82 16.15 -8.20 3.65
CA VAL A 82 15.78 -7.64 2.36
C VAL A 82 17.03 -7.38 1.54
N GLU A 83 17.15 -8.05 0.41
CA GLU A 83 18.21 -7.80 -0.57
C GLU A 83 17.81 -6.65 -1.51
N ALA A 84 18.53 -5.53 -1.43
CA ALA A 84 18.20 -4.32 -2.19
C ALA A 84 18.03 -4.55 -3.70
N ASP A 85 18.84 -5.45 -4.27
CA ASP A 85 18.89 -5.69 -5.71
C ASP A 85 17.87 -6.75 -6.20
N ARG A 86 17.20 -7.44 -5.28
CA ARG A 86 16.31 -8.54 -5.60
C ARG A 86 14.89 -8.38 -5.09
N ASN A 87 14.73 -7.60 -4.00
CA ASN A 87 13.44 -7.51 -3.30
C ASN A 87 12.80 -6.13 -3.38
N VAL A 88 13.47 -5.12 -3.94
CA VAL A 88 12.99 -3.72 -3.87
C VAL A 88 12.77 -3.15 -5.26
N THR A 89 11.52 -2.74 -5.54
CA THR A 89 11.14 -2.02 -6.75
C THR A 89 10.56 -0.65 -6.39
N VAL A 90 11.12 0.41 -6.94
CA VAL A 90 10.70 1.81 -6.71
C VAL A 90 9.76 2.25 -7.81
N CYS A 91 8.67 2.92 -7.43
CA CYS A 91 7.62 3.42 -8.32
C CYS A 91 7.27 4.89 -8.02
N CYS A 92 6.45 5.50 -8.88
CA CYS A 92 5.98 6.89 -8.71
C CYS A 92 4.85 7.00 -7.66
N GLY A 93 5.16 6.65 -6.42
CA GLY A 93 4.25 6.61 -5.28
C GLY A 93 3.54 5.27 -5.11
N SER A 94 3.03 5.00 -3.89
CA SER A 94 2.34 3.75 -3.55
C SER A 94 1.12 3.46 -4.44
N THR A 95 0.49 4.47 -5.00
CA THR A 95 -0.64 4.29 -5.94
C THR A 95 -0.20 3.59 -7.22
N GLU A 96 0.91 4.00 -7.83
CA GLU A 96 1.48 3.30 -8.99
C GLU A 96 1.97 1.92 -8.59
N THR A 97 2.63 1.81 -7.45
CA THR A 97 3.11 0.52 -6.93
C THR A 97 1.96 -0.49 -6.79
N MET A 98 0.83 -0.07 -6.21
CA MET A 98 -0.37 -0.92 -6.07
C MET A 98 -0.91 -1.36 -7.43
N LEU A 99 -1.07 -0.43 -8.36
CA LEU A 99 -1.57 -0.76 -9.70
C LEU A 99 -0.62 -1.68 -10.46
N ALA A 100 0.69 -1.40 -10.42
CA ALA A 100 1.71 -2.23 -11.05
C ALA A 100 1.71 -3.65 -10.45
N THR A 101 1.62 -3.77 -9.14
CA THR A 101 1.50 -5.06 -8.44
C THR A 101 0.26 -5.82 -8.91
N LEU A 102 -0.92 -5.20 -8.91
CA LEU A 102 -2.14 -5.86 -9.37
C LEU A 102 -2.02 -6.33 -10.83
N LEU A 103 -1.50 -5.48 -11.72
CA LEU A 103 -1.26 -5.85 -13.12
C LEU A 103 -0.29 -7.02 -13.30
N ALA A 104 0.68 -7.17 -12.38
CA ALA A 104 1.67 -8.23 -12.43
C ALA A 104 1.14 -9.58 -11.90
N VAL A 105 0.22 -9.57 -10.92
CA VAL A 105 -0.12 -10.78 -10.17
C VAL A 105 -1.52 -11.32 -10.42
N VAL A 106 -2.43 -10.56 -11.05
CA VAL A 106 -3.79 -11.03 -11.35
C VAL A 106 -4.04 -11.15 -12.84
N ASN A 107 -4.89 -12.09 -13.22
CA ASN A 107 -5.39 -12.28 -14.58
C ASN A 107 -6.85 -11.79 -14.69
N PRO A 108 -7.33 -11.51 -15.90
CA PRO A 108 -8.75 -11.22 -16.10
C PRO A 108 -9.65 -12.34 -15.57
N GLY A 109 -10.59 -11.98 -14.68
CA GLY A 109 -11.52 -12.91 -14.03
C GLY A 109 -11.05 -13.47 -12.70
N ASP A 110 -9.82 -13.21 -12.28
CA ASP A 110 -9.38 -13.47 -10.90
C ASP A 110 -10.15 -12.59 -9.91
N GLU A 111 -10.28 -13.05 -8.68
CA GLU A 111 -10.87 -12.31 -7.58
C GLU A 111 -9.79 -11.79 -6.64
N VAL A 112 -10.00 -10.56 -6.15
CA VAL A 112 -9.16 -9.93 -5.14
C VAL A 112 -10.02 -9.52 -3.95
N ILE A 113 -9.76 -10.10 -2.78
CA ILE A 113 -10.43 -9.71 -1.55
C ILE A 113 -9.87 -8.37 -1.08
N ILE A 114 -10.77 -7.43 -0.75
CA ILE A 114 -10.42 -6.10 -0.24
C ILE A 114 -11.27 -5.82 0.99
N PHE A 115 -10.63 -5.39 2.08
CA PHE A 115 -11.37 -4.98 3.28
C PHE A 115 -12.02 -3.60 3.08
N GLU A 116 -13.25 -3.42 3.59
CA GLU A 116 -14.00 -2.16 3.59
C GLU A 116 -14.13 -1.60 5.02
N PRO A 117 -13.99 -0.29 5.25
CA PRO A 117 -13.66 0.76 4.28
C PRO A 117 -12.20 0.69 3.82
N PHE A 118 -11.96 1.12 2.58
CA PHE A 118 -10.65 1.05 1.93
C PHE A 118 -10.24 2.39 1.31
N TYR A 119 -8.95 2.52 1.02
CA TYR A 119 -8.48 3.64 0.22
C TYR A 119 -8.99 3.51 -1.23
N GLU A 120 -9.62 4.56 -1.73
CA GLU A 120 -10.44 4.60 -2.94
C GLU A 120 -9.80 4.02 -4.23
N ASN A 121 -8.48 3.85 -4.28
CA ASN A 121 -7.80 3.37 -5.49
C ASN A 121 -7.72 1.83 -5.60
N TYR A 122 -7.99 1.06 -4.53
CA TYR A 122 -7.81 -0.40 -4.58
C TYR A 122 -8.84 -1.08 -5.48
N GLY A 123 -10.12 -0.75 -5.34
CA GLY A 123 -11.17 -1.27 -6.19
C GLY A 123 -10.98 -0.93 -7.67
N PRO A 124 -10.80 0.35 -8.03
CA PRO A 124 -10.46 0.75 -9.39
C PRO A 124 -9.20 0.06 -9.93
N GLY A 125 -8.16 -0.09 -9.11
CA GLY A 125 -6.94 -0.81 -9.49
C GLY A 125 -7.21 -2.26 -9.90
N CYS A 126 -8.02 -2.99 -9.11
CA CYS A 126 -8.45 -4.35 -9.44
C CYS A 126 -9.20 -4.40 -10.78
N ILE A 127 -10.17 -3.51 -10.99
CA ILE A 127 -10.97 -3.46 -12.23
C ILE A 127 -10.09 -3.13 -13.45
N ILE A 128 -9.12 -2.21 -13.31
CA ILE A 128 -8.17 -1.89 -14.38
C ILE A 128 -7.31 -3.10 -14.71
N ALA A 129 -6.87 -3.85 -13.72
CA ALA A 129 -6.10 -5.08 -13.90
C ALA A 129 -6.94 -6.24 -14.48
N GLY A 130 -8.27 -6.11 -14.53
CA GLY A 130 -9.20 -7.11 -15.04
C GLY A 130 -9.73 -8.07 -13.98
N ALA A 131 -9.40 -7.84 -12.72
CA ALA A 131 -9.86 -8.65 -11.58
C ALA A 131 -11.21 -8.15 -11.04
N GLU A 132 -11.90 -9.02 -10.31
CA GLU A 132 -13.16 -8.74 -9.62
C GLU A 132 -12.87 -8.48 -8.14
N PRO A 133 -13.17 -7.29 -7.59
CA PRO A 133 -13.04 -7.04 -6.16
C PRO A 133 -14.13 -7.77 -5.36
N VAL A 134 -13.73 -8.46 -4.29
CA VAL A 134 -14.60 -9.12 -3.32
C VAL A 134 -14.47 -8.40 -1.97
N TRP A 135 -15.56 -7.83 -1.49
CA TRP A 135 -15.55 -6.94 -0.33
C TRP A 135 -15.76 -7.70 0.98
N VAL A 136 -14.88 -7.42 1.95
CA VAL A 136 -15.01 -7.93 3.32
C VAL A 136 -15.04 -6.75 4.30
N PRO A 137 -16.13 -6.55 5.04
CA PRO A 137 -16.25 -5.39 5.92
C PRO A 137 -15.37 -5.49 7.17
N LEU A 138 -14.87 -4.34 7.56
CA LEU A 138 -14.36 -4.05 8.88
C LEU A 138 -15.48 -3.40 9.69
N GLU A 139 -15.86 -4.00 10.80
CA GLU A 139 -17.03 -3.60 11.56
C GLU A 139 -16.68 -2.57 12.64
N PRO A 140 -17.33 -1.39 12.67
CA PRO A 140 -17.13 -0.43 13.74
C PRO A 140 -17.66 -0.97 15.08
N PRO A 141 -17.15 -0.47 16.26
CA PRO A 141 -16.28 0.70 16.37
C PRO A 141 -14.76 0.44 16.23
N ASP A 142 -14.31 -0.79 16.37
CA ASP A 142 -12.89 -1.18 16.40
C ASP A 142 -12.36 -1.60 15.01
N PHE A 143 -13.25 -1.65 14.03
CA PHE A 143 -12.94 -2.09 12.67
C PHE A 143 -12.28 -3.48 12.62
N SER A 144 -12.73 -4.39 13.48
CA SER A 144 -12.41 -5.82 13.37
C SER A 144 -13.14 -6.45 12.17
N PHE A 145 -12.68 -7.61 11.74
CA PHE A 145 -13.39 -8.40 10.72
C PHE A 145 -13.80 -9.77 11.29
N ASP A 146 -14.87 -10.34 10.72
CA ASP A 146 -15.29 -11.70 10.99
C ASP A 146 -14.40 -12.70 10.22
N PRO A 147 -13.59 -13.55 10.91
CA PRO A 147 -12.74 -14.54 10.26
C PRO A 147 -13.51 -15.54 9.38
N ASP A 148 -14.73 -15.91 9.79
CA ASP A 148 -15.56 -16.83 9.00
C ASP A 148 -16.09 -16.16 7.74
N ARG A 149 -16.40 -14.86 7.80
CA ARG A 149 -16.80 -14.09 6.62
C ARG A 149 -15.64 -13.95 5.64
N LEU A 150 -14.44 -13.66 6.15
CA LEU A 150 -13.22 -13.63 5.33
C LEU A 150 -12.97 -15.00 4.67
N ALA A 151 -13.07 -16.09 5.42
CA ALA A 151 -12.89 -17.43 4.88
C ALA A 151 -13.92 -17.79 3.80
N ARG A 152 -15.19 -17.39 3.99
CA ARG A 152 -16.26 -17.59 2.98
C ARG A 152 -16.07 -16.75 1.72
N ALA A 153 -15.33 -15.66 1.78
CA ALA A 153 -15.02 -14.81 0.63
C ALA A 153 -14.00 -15.44 -0.32
N VAL A 154 -13.26 -16.46 0.13
CA VAL A 154 -12.28 -17.17 -0.70
C VAL A 154 -12.99 -18.14 -1.63
N SER A 155 -12.71 -18.03 -2.92
CA SER A 155 -13.18 -18.95 -3.98
C SER A 155 -12.00 -19.56 -4.75
N ALA A 156 -12.27 -20.42 -5.71
CA ALA A 156 -11.25 -20.97 -6.61
C ALA A 156 -10.64 -19.90 -7.55
N ARG A 157 -11.27 -18.74 -7.66
CA ARG A 157 -10.78 -17.60 -8.46
C ARG A 157 -10.00 -16.58 -7.62
N THR A 158 -10.01 -16.68 -6.30
CA THR A 158 -9.32 -15.74 -5.44
C THR A 158 -7.81 -15.86 -5.62
N ARG A 159 -7.15 -14.74 -5.91
CA ARG A 159 -5.71 -14.66 -6.15
C ARG A 159 -4.96 -13.93 -5.05
N ALA A 160 -5.57 -12.87 -4.50
CA ALA A 160 -4.91 -12.02 -3.51
C ALA A 160 -5.89 -11.47 -2.48
N ILE A 161 -5.34 -11.05 -1.34
CA ILE A 161 -5.99 -10.23 -0.33
C ILE A 161 -5.26 -8.90 -0.26
N VAL A 162 -5.97 -7.78 -0.47
CA VAL A 162 -5.45 -6.42 -0.35
C VAL A 162 -5.94 -5.79 0.95
N PHE A 163 -5.04 -5.24 1.75
CA PHE A 163 -5.38 -4.47 2.93
C PHE A 163 -4.35 -3.38 3.22
N ASN A 164 -4.73 -2.43 4.06
CA ASN A 164 -3.92 -1.29 4.44
C ASN A 164 -3.80 -1.24 5.97
N SER A 165 -2.59 -1.21 6.49
CA SER A 165 -2.32 -1.12 7.93
C SER A 165 -1.12 -0.21 8.22
N PRO A 166 -1.32 0.89 8.97
CA PRO A 166 -2.59 1.48 9.43
C PRO A 166 -3.53 1.82 8.28
N ASN A 167 -4.84 1.63 8.51
CA ASN A 167 -5.84 1.74 7.45
C ASN A 167 -6.30 3.19 7.21
N ASN A 168 -6.45 3.55 5.97
CA ASN A 168 -7.19 4.73 5.52
C ASN A 168 -8.54 4.26 4.94
N PRO A 169 -9.72 4.66 5.50
CA PRO A 169 -9.90 5.82 6.38
C PRO A 169 -10.05 5.50 7.88
N SER A 170 -10.15 4.24 8.30
CA SER A 170 -10.58 3.89 9.67
C SER A 170 -9.53 4.14 10.76
N GLY A 171 -8.26 4.26 10.39
CA GLY A 171 -7.14 4.34 11.35
C GLY A 171 -6.79 3.00 12.01
N LYS A 172 -7.49 1.91 11.64
CA LYS A 172 -7.20 0.58 12.20
C LYS A 172 -5.77 0.16 11.96
N VAL A 173 -5.11 -0.30 13.02
CA VAL A 173 -3.87 -1.07 12.95
C VAL A 173 -4.23 -2.54 13.16
N PHE A 174 -3.95 -3.38 12.17
CA PHE A 174 -4.21 -4.80 12.31
C PHE A 174 -3.32 -5.42 13.37
N SER A 175 -3.92 -6.10 14.33
CA SER A 175 -3.21 -6.84 15.36
C SER A 175 -2.49 -8.06 14.77
N ARG A 176 -1.46 -8.54 15.48
CA ARG A 176 -0.75 -9.76 15.07
C ARG A 176 -1.70 -10.98 14.95
N ALA A 177 -2.73 -11.06 15.80
CA ALA A 177 -3.71 -12.14 15.74
C ALA A 177 -4.56 -12.06 14.46
N GLU A 178 -5.03 -10.88 14.07
CA GLU A 178 -5.76 -10.67 12.83
C GLU A 178 -4.88 -10.95 11.60
N LEU A 179 -3.63 -10.49 11.62
CA LEU A 179 -2.66 -10.79 10.57
C LEU A 179 -2.38 -12.30 10.46
N GLN A 180 -2.39 -13.04 11.58
CA GLN A 180 -2.23 -14.50 11.55
C GLN A 180 -3.42 -15.17 10.85
N VAL A 181 -4.66 -14.72 11.08
CA VAL A 181 -5.85 -15.23 10.36
C VAL A 181 -5.71 -15.03 8.84
N ILE A 182 -5.26 -13.84 8.43
CA ILE A 182 -5.03 -13.53 7.01
C ILE A 182 -3.91 -14.42 6.45
N ALA A 183 -2.80 -14.56 7.19
CA ALA A 183 -1.67 -15.40 6.79
C ALA A 183 -2.06 -16.87 6.62
N ASP A 184 -2.81 -17.43 7.57
CA ASP A 184 -3.29 -18.81 7.52
C ASP A 184 -4.15 -19.08 6.28
N LEU A 185 -5.02 -18.13 5.92
CA LEU A 185 -5.81 -18.20 4.68
C LEU A 185 -4.95 -18.10 3.43
N CYS A 186 -3.99 -17.17 3.40
CA CYS A 186 -3.07 -17.04 2.28
C CYS A 186 -2.25 -18.32 2.07
N ILE A 187 -1.75 -18.92 3.13
CA ILE A 187 -0.99 -20.17 3.07
C ILE A 187 -1.88 -21.33 2.62
N LYS A 188 -3.07 -21.47 3.22
CA LYS A 188 -4.00 -22.56 2.95
C LYS A 188 -4.50 -22.59 1.51
N HIS A 189 -4.73 -21.41 0.93
CA HIS A 189 -5.35 -21.27 -0.39
C HIS A 189 -4.39 -20.77 -1.48
N ASP A 190 -3.09 -20.69 -1.17
CA ASP A 190 -2.03 -20.18 -2.04
C ASP A 190 -2.31 -18.79 -2.60
N LEU A 191 -2.73 -17.87 -1.71
CA LEU A 191 -3.03 -16.48 -2.03
C LEU A 191 -1.83 -15.57 -1.76
N LEU A 192 -1.78 -14.45 -2.48
CA LEU A 192 -0.87 -13.36 -2.18
C LEU A 192 -1.49 -12.39 -1.18
N ALA A 193 -0.68 -11.87 -0.26
CA ALA A 193 -1.02 -10.71 0.55
C ALA A 193 -0.41 -9.46 -0.12
N ILE A 194 -1.23 -8.48 -0.47
CA ILE A 194 -0.77 -7.18 -0.96
C ILE A 194 -1.10 -6.16 0.11
N THR A 195 -0.08 -5.63 0.78
CA THR A 195 -0.26 -4.75 1.94
C THR A 195 0.19 -3.33 1.61
N ASP A 196 -0.69 -2.36 1.85
CA ASP A 196 -0.31 -0.95 1.82
C ASP A 196 0.05 -0.49 3.24
N GLU A 197 1.34 -0.27 3.48
CA GLU A 197 1.91 0.07 4.78
C GLU A 197 2.42 1.52 4.81
N ILE A 198 1.85 2.40 3.97
CA ILE A 198 2.29 3.80 3.83
C ILE A 198 2.26 4.60 5.14
N TYR A 199 1.45 4.17 6.11
CA TYR A 199 1.31 4.80 7.43
C TYR A 199 2.07 4.06 8.55
N GLU A 200 2.96 3.15 8.24
CA GLU A 200 3.66 2.25 9.18
C GLU A 200 4.34 2.94 10.37
N HIS A 201 4.71 4.23 10.23
CA HIS A 201 5.30 5.04 11.29
C HIS A 201 4.33 6.08 11.89
N ILE A 202 3.05 6.08 11.49
CA ILE A 202 2.03 6.99 12.00
C ILE A 202 1.02 6.16 12.80
N ILE A 203 1.41 5.81 14.01
CA ILE A 203 0.69 4.93 14.92
C ILE A 203 0.59 5.61 16.28
N TYR A 204 -0.54 5.43 16.94
CA TYR A 204 -0.88 6.08 18.20
C TYR A 204 -1.21 5.04 19.28
N ASP A 205 -1.45 5.49 20.50
CA ASP A 205 -1.97 4.71 21.64
C ASP A 205 -1.10 3.51 22.03
N GLY A 206 0.20 3.58 21.78
CA GLY A 206 1.14 2.49 22.12
C GLY A 206 1.02 1.24 21.26
N LEU A 207 0.25 1.30 20.18
CA LEU A 207 0.18 0.21 19.21
C LEU A 207 1.49 0.07 18.43
N GLY A 208 1.75 -1.13 17.90
CA GLY A 208 2.90 -1.42 17.06
C GLY A 208 2.47 -1.88 15.67
N HIS A 209 3.22 -1.47 14.64
CA HIS A 209 3.06 -2.02 13.30
C HIS A 209 3.78 -3.36 13.17
N THR A 210 3.12 -4.32 12.54
CA THR A 210 3.70 -5.62 12.20
C THR A 210 3.49 -5.86 10.70
N PRO A 211 4.55 -5.88 9.88
CA PRO A 211 4.41 -6.30 8.49
C PRO A 211 4.01 -7.78 8.43
N ILE A 212 2.97 -8.11 7.66
CA ILE A 212 2.52 -9.52 7.54
C ILE A 212 3.63 -10.40 6.93
N ALA A 213 4.51 -9.85 6.12
CA ALA A 213 5.68 -10.54 5.56
C ALA A 213 6.60 -11.15 6.62
N THR A 214 6.54 -10.65 7.89
CA THR A 214 7.33 -11.19 9.02
C THR A 214 6.72 -12.45 9.64
N LEU A 215 5.49 -12.80 9.30
CA LEU A 215 4.84 -14.01 9.80
C LEU A 215 5.37 -15.26 9.07
N PRO A 216 5.45 -16.40 9.74
CA PRO A 216 5.92 -17.64 9.12
C PRO A 216 5.16 -17.97 7.83
N GLY A 217 5.89 -18.27 6.76
CA GLY A 217 5.32 -18.64 5.45
C GLY A 217 4.81 -17.48 4.61
N MET A 218 4.95 -16.22 5.08
CA MET A 218 4.44 -15.05 4.36
C MET A 218 5.46 -14.28 3.54
N ALA A 219 6.76 -14.46 3.78
CA ALA A 219 7.81 -13.70 3.09
C ALA A 219 7.73 -13.81 1.56
N ASP A 220 7.51 -15.03 1.03
CA ASP A 220 7.48 -15.30 -0.41
C ASP A 220 6.11 -15.04 -1.07
N ARG A 221 5.09 -14.74 -0.28
CA ARG A 221 3.72 -14.49 -0.75
C ARG A 221 3.17 -13.14 -0.34
N THR A 222 4.04 -12.20 0.01
CA THR A 222 3.64 -10.83 0.36
C THR A 222 4.31 -9.83 -0.56
N VAL A 223 3.52 -8.88 -1.05
CA VAL A 223 4.01 -7.63 -1.62
C VAL A 223 3.69 -6.52 -0.62
N THR A 224 4.72 -6.02 0.03
CA THR A 224 4.62 -4.89 0.96
C THR A 224 4.84 -3.60 0.20
N ILE A 225 3.81 -2.75 0.16
CA ILE A 225 3.83 -1.45 -0.50
C ILE A 225 3.99 -0.36 0.55
N SER A 226 4.93 0.54 0.35
CA SER A 226 5.11 1.71 1.20
C SER A 226 5.72 2.88 0.40
N GLY A 227 6.17 3.93 1.06
CA GLY A 227 6.76 5.10 0.43
C GLY A 227 7.16 6.17 1.43
N ILE A 228 7.65 7.28 0.91
CA ILE A 228 8.10 8.41 1.74
C ILE A 228 7.03 9.49 1.94
N SER A 229 5.90 9.36 1.25
CA SER A 229 4.86 10.39 1.16
C SER A 229 4.31 10.84 2.51
N LYS A 230 4.06 9.90 3.41
CA LYS A 230 3.40 10.14 4.70
C LYS A 230 4.40 10.33 5.84
N SER A 231 5.31 9.40 6.02
CA SER A 231 6.30 9.44 7.10
C SER A 231 7.23 10.66 7.03
N TYR A 232 7.49 11.17 5.82
CA TYR A 232 8.37 12.33 5.61
C TYR A 232 7.62 13.58 5.13
N SER A 233 6.29 13.57 5.11
CA SER A 233 5.47 14.73 4.69
C SER A 233 5.81 15.27 3.29
N VAL A 234 6.07 14.38 2.33
CA VAL A 234 6.44 14.73 0.94
C VAL A 234 5.50 14.07 -0.06
N THR A 235 4.20 14.20 0.14
CA THR A 235 3.16 13.55 -0.68
C THR A 235 3.28 13.87 -2.16
N GLY A 236 3.73 15.08 -2.50
CA GLY A 236 3.90 15.56 -3.88
C GLY A 236 5.16 15.00 -4.58
N TRP A 237 6.11 14.41 -3.88
CA TRP A 237 7.34 13.92 -4.50
C TRP A 237 7.16 12.60 -5.25
N ARG A 238 6.07 11.93 -5.01
CA ARG A 238 5.68 10.72 -5.71
C ARG A 238 6.73 9.61 -5.67
N VAL A 239 7.21 9.26 -4.47
CA VAL A 239 8.13 8.13 -4.27
C VAL A 239 7.46 7.05 -3.44
N GLY A 240 7.23 5.91 -4.06
CA GLY A 240 6.73 4.69 -3.45
C GLY A 240 7.59 3.51 -3.83
N TYR A 241 7.38 2.38 -3.20
CA TYR A 241 8.12 1.15 -3.51
C TYR A 241 7.35 -0.09 -3.05
N ALA A 242 7.69 -1.21 -3.66
CA ALA A 242 7.34 -2.54 -3.20
C ALA A 242 8.56 -3.22 -2.58
N VAL A 243 8.32 -4.03 -1.54
CA VAL A 243 9.25 -5.04 -1.02
C VAL A 243 8.56 -6.39 -1.15
N ALA A 244 9.16 -7.29 -1.92
CA ALA A 244 8.57 -8.58 -2.23
C ALA A 244 9.66 -9.66 -2.43
N SER A 245 9.27 -10.91 -2.66
CA SER A 245 10.19 -11.95 -3.06
C SER A 245 10.83 -11.61 -4.43
N PRO A 246 12.00 -12.20 -4.77
CA PRO A 246 12.65 -11.93 -6.06
C PRO A 246 11.80 -12.29 -7.29
N GLU A 247 10.81 -13.17 -7.14
CA GLU A 247 9.89 -13.55 -8.21
C GLU A 247 8.83 -12.47 -8.45
N LEU A 248 8.45 -11.74 -7.40
CA LEU A 248 7.40 -10.72 -7.42
C LEU A 248 7.94 -9.28 -7.54
N SER A 249 9.26 -9.09 -7.52
CA SER A 249 9.92 -7.77 -7.52
C SER A 249 10.28 -7.24 -8.92
#